data_6187ccdd9b6fa6d8e2362f5e55ea1314
#
_entry.id   6187ccdd9b6fa6d8e2362f5e55ea1314
#
_cell.length_a   1.000
_cell.length_b   1.000
_cell.length_c   1.000
_cell.angle_alpha   90.00
_cell.angle_beta   90.00
_cell.angle_gamma   90.00
#
_symmetry.space_group_name_H-M   'P 1'
#
loop_
_entity.id
_entity.type
_entity.pdbx_description
1 polymer ?
#
loop_
_entity_poly.entity_id
_entity_poly.type
_entity_poly.pdbx_seq_one_letter_code
_entity_poly.pdbx_strand_id
1 'polypeptide(L)' 'MKKYVCEICGYVYDPAEGDPDGGIAPGTAFEDIPDDWVCPVCGVDKTHFKPE' A
#
# COMPACT_ATOMS: atom_id res chain seq x y z
N MET A 1 -9.16 0.89 9.70
CA MET A 1 -8.73 0.12 8.52
C MET A 1 -7.38 -0.52 8.82
N LYS A 2 -7.15 -1.69 8.25
CA LYS A 2 -5.98 -2.49 8.57
C LYS A 2 -4.75 -2.02 7.78
N LYS A 3 -3.59 -1.98 8.44
CA LYS A 3 -2.33 -1.69 7.75
C LYS A 3 -1.85 -2.93 7.02
N TYR A 4 -1.12 -2.71 5.93
CA TYR A 4 -0.53 -3.79 5.14
C TYR A 4 0.97 -3.58 5.00
N VAL A 5 1.73 -4.66 5.04
CA VAL A 5 3.19 -4.60 4.97
C VAL A 5 3.68 -5.29 3.71
N CYS A 6 4.62 -4.64 3.02
CA CYS A 6 5.30 -5.23 1.86
C CYS A 6 6.27 -6.30 2.36
N GLU A 7 6.09 -7.54 1.89
CA GLU A 7 6.93 -8.65 2.32
C GLU A 7 8.35 -8.58 1.76
N ILE A 8 8.56 -7.73 0.77
CA ILE A 8 9.86 -7.64 0.09
C ILE A 8 10.76 -6.62 0.77
N CYS A 9 10.26 -5.42 1.06
CA CYS A 9 11.09 -4.34 1.60
C CYS A 9 10.68 -3.85 2.98
N GLY A 10 9.51 -4.29 3.48
CA GLY A 10 9.04 -3.88 4.80
C GLY A 10 8.26 -2.57 4.84
N TYR A 11 7.98 -1.98 3.68
CA TYR A 11 7.15 -0.77 3.65
C TYR A 11 5.77 -1.06 4.22
N VAL A 12 5.25 -0.16 5.06
CA VAL A 12 3.93 -0.32 5.66
C VAL A 12 2.98 0.69 5.02
N TYR A 13 1.91 0.19 4.38
CA TYR A 13 0.83 1.03 3.90
C TYR A 13 -0.13 1.30 5.05
N ASP A 14 -0.24 2.56 5.45
CA ASP A 14 -1.18 2.99 6.49
C ASP A 14 -2.37 3.66 5.80
N PRO A 15 -3.57 3.06 5.85
CA PRO A 15 -4.74 3.66 5.19
C PRO A 15 -5.05 5.08 5.65
N ALA A 16 -4.73 5.42 6.90
CA ALA A 16 -4.98 6.77 7.40
C ALA A 16 -4.13 7.81 6.67
N GLU A 17 -2.95 7.43 6.19
CA GLU A 17 -2.03 8.33 5.50
C GLU A 17 -2.11 8.21 3.98
N GLY A 18 -2.50 7.03 3.47
CA GLY A 18 -2.51 6.78 2.05
C GLY A 18 -1.11 6.75 1.45
N ASP A 19 -1.04 7.01 0.15
CA ASP A 19 0.22 7.16 -0.58
C ASP A 19 0.03 8.27 -1.61
N PRO A 20 0.06 9.54 -1.17
CA PRO A 20 -0.21 10.66 -2.08
C PRO A 20 0.73 10.71 -3.28
N ASP A 21 2.00 10.35 -3.09
CA ASP A 21 2.97 10.35 -4.19
C ASP A 21 2.61 9.30 -5.24
N GLY A 22 1.94 8.23 -4.83
CA GLY A 22 1.46 7.20 -5.76
C GLY A 22 0.01 7.41 -6.18
N GLY A 23 -0.58 8.54 -5.81
CA GLY A 23 -1.95 8.86 -6.21
C GLY A 23 -3.03 8.26 -5.31
N ILE A 24 -2.67 7.82 -4.11
CA ILE A 24 -3.62 7.20 -3.18
C ILE A 24 -3.94 8.19 -2.07
N ALA A 25 -5.18 8.65 -2.03
CA ALA A 25 -5.60 9.65 -1.04
C ALA A 25 -5.61 9.06 0.37
N PRO A 26 -5.33 9.88 1.41
CA PRO A 26 -5.52 9.46 2.79
C PRO A 26 -6.96 8.97 3.01
N GLY A 27 -7.10 7.89 3.78
CA GLY A 27 -8.41 7.29 4.06
C GLY A 27 -8.79 6.18 3.10
N THR A 28 -7.90 5.78 2.19
CA THR A 28 -8.17 4.70 1.24
C THR A 28 -7.79 3.37 1.83
N ALA A 29 -8.74 2.43 1.91
CA ALA A 29 -8.45 1.07 2.35
C ALA A 29 -7.55 0.39 1.32
N PHE A 30 -6.70 -0.53 1.77
CA PHE A 30 -5.76 -1.21 0.88
C PHE A 30 -6.49 -1.90 -0.28
N GLU A 31 -7.61 -2.55 0.01
CA GLU A 31 -8.37 -3.27 -1.02
C GLU A 31 -9.00 -2.34 -2.06
N ASP A 32 -9.09 -1.05 -1.77
CA ASP A 32 -9.63 -0.06 -2.71
C ASP A 32 -8.55 0.56 -3.60
N ILE A 33 -7.29 0.24 -3.35
CA ILE A 33 -6.19 0.74 -4.19
C ILE A 33 -6.25 0.04 -5.54
N PRO A 34 -6.09 0.79 -6.66
CA PRO A 34 -6.06 0.16 -7.99
C PRO A 34 -4.99 -0.93 -8.10
N ASP A 35 -5.27 -1.95 -8.92
CA ASP A 35 -4.35 -3.09 -9.05
C ASP A 35 -3.02 -2.72 -9.69
N ASP A 36 -2.94 -1.59 -10.38
CA ASP A 36 -1.70 -1.15 -11.01
C ASP A 36 -0.81 -0.33 -10.08
N TRP A 37 -1.24 -0.10 -8.83
CA TRP A 37 -0.41 0.55 -7.83
C TRP A 37 0.72 -0.40 -7.41
N VAL A 38 1.88 0.18 -7.17
CA VAL A 38 3.06 -0.60 -6.73
C VAL A 38 3.63 0.00 -5.47
N CYS A 39 4.41 -0.80 -4.74
CA CYS A 39 5.09 -0.34 -3.54
C CYS A 39 5.98 0.87 -3.87
N PRO A 40 5.85 1.99 -3.14
CA PRO A 40 6.64 3.18 -3.43
C PRO A 40 8.14 3.02 -3.13
N VAL A 41 8.51 1.97 -2.40
CA VAL A 41 9.90 1.75 -2.01
C VAL A 41 10.59 0.77 -2.95
N CYS A 42 9.98 -0.39 -3.21
CA CYS A 42 10.65 -1.44 -3.99
C CYS A 42 9.96 -1.76 -5.34
N GLY A 43 8.76 -1.24 -5.56
CA GLY A 43 8.11 -1.36 -6.88
C GLY A 43 7.36 -2.65 -7.12
N VAL A 44 7.20 -3.54 -6.13
CA VAL A 44 6.41 -4.75 -6.32
C VAL A 44 4.91 -4.43 -6.26
N ASP A 45 4.08 -5.30 -6.82
CA ASP A 45 2.64 -5.07 -6.84
C ASP A 45 1.97 -5.46 -5.52
N LYS A 46 0.64 -5.28 -5.48
CA LYS A 46 -0.14 -5.52 -4.25
C LYS A 46 -0.09 -6.96 -3.77
N THR A 47 0.19 -7.91 -4.64
CA THR A 47 0.19 -9.33 -4.24
C THR A 47 1.30 -9.67 -3.26
N HIS A 48 2.30 -8.80 -3.13
CA HIS A 48 3.39 -8.99 -2.18
C HIS A 48 3.13 -8.34 -0.83
N PHE A 49 1.93 -7.81 -0.61
CA PHE A 49 1.54 -7.21 0.65
C PHE A 49 0.67 -8.16 1.46
N LYS A 50 0.80 -8.11 2.77
CA LYS A 50 -0.05 -8.88 3.66
C LYS A 50 -0.51 -8.00 4.83
N PRO A 51 -1.64 -8.34 5.48
CA PRO A 51 -2.09 -7.60 6.67
C PRO A 51 -1.03 -7.66 7.76
N GLU A 52 -0.81 -6.52 8.39
CA GLU A 52 0.11 -6.42 9.51
C GLU A 52 -0.43 -7.14 10.75
#